data_473d32ad82c3cdadc240d9123ea88348
#
_entry.id   473d32ad82c3cdadc240d9123ea88348
#
_cell.length_a   1.000
_cell.length_b   1.000
_cell.length_c   1.000
_cell.angle_alpha   90.00
_cell.angle_beta   90.00
_cell.angle_gamma   90.00
#
_symmetry.space_group_name_H-M   'P 1'
#
loop_
_entity.id
_entity.type
_entity.pdbx_description
1 polymer ?
#
loop_
_entity_poly.entity_id
_entity_poly.type
_entity_poly.pdbx_seq_one_letter_code
_entity_poly.pdbx_strand_id
1 'polypeptide(L)'
;MSLIQLADNIRTHHVTSEAYVRACNARIARDDGHIQAWAWHDPRQALDAARLADQRGLGAASRLPLDGVPIAIKDIIDTVGIPTEIGSPIYRGRVPDRDAYVVERLKQLGAIIMGKTVTTEFAWSNPGKTHNPWNANHTPGGSSSGSAAAVAAGFVPAALGTQTMGSIIRPAAF
;
A
#
# COMPACT_ATOMS: atom_id res chain seq x y z
N MET A 1 11.53 -7.33 -7.55
CA MET A 1 12.42 -6.16 -7.29
C MET A 1 12.14 -5.68 -5.88
N SER A 2 13.17 -5.54 -5.04
CA SER A 2 13.01 -5.05 -3.67
C SER A 2 12.70 -3.54 -3.66
N LEU A 3 12.20 -3.03 -2.52
CA LEU A 3 11.93 -1.60 -2.35
C LEU A 3 13.19 -0.76 -2.56
N ILE A 4 14.35 -1.21 -2.05
CA ILE A 4 15.63 -0.50 -2.19
C ILE A 4 16.05 -0.44 -3.66
N GLN A 5 15.99 -1.57 -4.37
CA GLN A 5 16.28 -1.61 -5.81
C GLN A 5 15.37 -0.70 -6.63
N LEU A 6 14.07 -0.64 -6.27
CA LEU A 6 13.15 0.27 -6.95
C LEU A 6 13.51 1.73 -6.69
N ALA A 7 13.76 2.10 -5.43
CA ALA A 7 14.15 3.47 -5.07
C ALA A 7 15.42 3.89 -5.81
N ASP A 8 16.42 3.01 -5.89
CA ASP A 8 17.65 3.25 -6.66
C ASP A 8 17.39 3.39 -8.16
N ASN A 9 16.56 2.52 -8.74
CA ASN A 9 16.22 2.58 -10.16
C ASN A 9 15.45 3.86 -10.52
N ILE A 10 14.56 4.33 -9.65
CA ILE A 10 13.86 5.61 -9.85
C ILE A 10 14.87 6.77 -9.73
N ARG A 11 15.72 6.75 -8.71
CA ARG A 11 16.73 7.78 -8.47
C ARG A 11 17.72 7.92 -9.63
N THR A 12 18.10 6.82 -10.25
CA THR A 12 19.04 6.75 -11.38
C THR A 12 18.36 6.83 -12.76
N HIS A 13 17.06 7.08 -12.80
CA HIS A 13 16.25 7.17 -14.02
C HIS A 13 16.21 5.91 -14.89
N HIS A 14 16.54 4.73 -14.35
CA HIS A 14 16.35 3.45 -15.04
C HIS A 14 14.87 3.06 -15.15
N VAL A 15 14.03 3.53 -14.22
CA VAL A 15 12.58 3.35 -14.22
C VAL A 15 11.94 4.66 -13.79
N THR A 16 10.84 5.05 -14.43
CA THR A 16 10.02 6.16 -13.96
C THR A 16 9.01 5.66 -12.92
N SER A 17 8.66 6.54 -11.96
CA SER A 17 7.60 6.24 -10.99
C SER A 17 6.28 5.96 -11.70
N GLU A 18 5.93 6.75 -12.73
CA GLU A 18 4.72 6.54 -13.54
C GLU A 18 4.69 5.14 -14.16
N ALA A 19 5.77 4.70 -14.80
CA ALA A 19 5.82 3.39 -15.44
C ALA A 19 5.64 2.25 -14.41
N TYR A 20 6.26 2.37 -13.25
CA TYR A 20 6.14 1.37 -12.19
C TYR A 20 4.73 1.34 -11.58
N VAL A 21 4.15 2.49 -11.25
CA VAL A 21 2.78 2.59 -10.70
C VAL A 21 1.75 2.10 -11.73
N ARG A 22 1.94 2.40 -13.01
CA ARG A 22 1.10 1.86 -14.10
C ARG A 22 1.13 0.33 -14.12
N ALA A 23 2.30 -0.27 -13.99
CA ALA A 23 2.45 -1.73 -13.92
C ALA A 23 1.81 -2.32 -12.64
N CYS A 24 1.89 -1.62 -11.50
CA CYS A 24 1.18 -2.00 -10.28
C CYS A 24 -0.35 -1.96 -10.48
N ASN A 25 -0.87 -0.87 -11.02
CA ASN A 25 -2.31 -0.72 -11.30
C ASN A 25 -2.82 -1.80 -12.26
N ALA A 26 -2.05 -2.17 -13.28
CA ALA A 26 -2.41 -3.25 -14.20
C ALA A 26 -2.51 -4.61 -13.51
N ARG A 27 -1.57 -4.92 -12.57
CA ARG A 27 -1.64 -6.15 -11.77
C ARG A 27 -2.83 -6.13 -10.82
N ILE A 28 -3.08 -5.03 -10.14
CA ILE A 28 -4.23 -4.86 -9.25
C ILE A 28 -5.53 -5.09 -10.03
N ALA A 29 -5.69 -4.45 -11.18
CA ALA A 29 -6.88 -4.59 -12.01
C ALA A 29 -7.11 -6.03 -12.52
N ARG A 30 -6.02 -6.79 -12.77
CA ARG A 30 -6.09 -8.18 -13.22
C ARG A 30 -6.42 -9.15 -12.08
N ASP A 31 -5.81 -8.98 -10.92
CA ASP A 31 -5.73 -10.04 -9.91
C ASP A 31 -6.50 -9.72 -8.60
N ASP A 32 -6.75 -8.44 -8.27
CA ASP A 32 -7.35 -8.09 -6.97
C ASP A 32 -8.82 -8.48 -6.86
N GLY A 33 -9.51 -8.73 -7.97
CA GLY A 33 -10.86 -9.31 -7.94
C GLY A 33 -10.92 -10.66 -7.21
N HIS A 34 -9.84 -11.43 -7.24
CA HIS A 34 -9.70 -12.72 -6.55
C HIS A 34 -8.99 -12.60 -5.19
N ILE A 35 -8.01 -11.71 -5.07
CA ILE A 35 -7.19 -11.57 -3.85
C ILE A 35 -7.88 -10.68 -2.82
N GLN A 36 -8.53 -9.62 -3.26
CA GLN A 36 -9.23 -8.64 -2.44
C GLN A 36 -8.33 -8.03 -1.33
N ALA A 37 -7.11 -7.64 -1.70
CA ALA A 37 -6.16 -7.05 -0.78
C ALA A 37 -6.49 -5.60 -0.42
N TRP A 38 -7.24 -4.89 -1.27
CA TRP A 38 -7.51 -3.46 -1.10
C TRP A 38 -8.85 -3.20 -0.41
N ALA A 39 -8.82 -2.38 0.64
CA ALA A 39 -9.99 -1.76 1.24
C ALA A 39 -10.41 -0.54 0.40
N TRP A 40 -9.41 0.24 -0.06
CA TRP A 40 -9.61 1.37 -0.96
C TRP A 40 -8.38 1.53 -1.86
N HIS A 41 -8.62 1.76 -3.14
CA HIS A 41 -7.58 2.06 -4.13
C HIS A 41 -8.15 2.94 -5.25
N ASP A 42 -7.46 4.03 -5.56
CA ASP A 42 -7.75 4.86 -6.73
C ASP A 42 -6.55 4.86 -7.68
N PRO A 43 -6.64 4.15 -8.82
CA PRO A 43 -5.54 4.04 -9.78
C PRO A 43 -5.18 5.38 -10.44
N ARG A 44 -6.12 6.34 -10.54
CA ARG A 44 -5.88 7.66 -11.12
C ARG A 44 -5.08 8.50 -10.16
N GLN A 45 -5.50 8.59 -8.90
CA GLN A 45 -4.80 9.34 -7.85
C GLN A 45 -3.34 8.84 -7.70
N ALA A 46 -3.13 7.52 -7.68
CA ALA A 46 -1.81 6.93 -7.60
C ALA A 46 -0.93 7.30 -8.80
N LEU A 47 -1.50 7.27 -10.01
CA LEU A 47 -0.77 7.60 -11.24
C LEU A 47 -0.41 9.08 -11.32
N ASP A 48 -1.31 9.97 -10.91
CA ASP A 48 -1.05 11.41 -10.90
C ASP A 48 0.04 11.77 -9.88
N ALA A 49 0.03 11.13 -8.70
CA ALA A 49 1.10 11.26 -7.72
C ALA A 49 2.45 10.79 -8.26
N ALA A 50 2.46 9.71 -9.06
CA ALA A 50 3.68 9.20 -9.71
C ALA A 50 4.25 10.17 -10.74
N ARG A 51 3.40 10.75 -11.58
CA ARG A 51 3.79 11.78 -12.55
C ARG A 51 4.39 13.01 -11.89
N LEU A 52 3.77 13.47 -10.78
CA LEU A 52 4.30 14.57 -9.99
C LEU A 52 5.67 14.24 -9.37
N ALA A 53 5.88 13.00 -8.93
CA ALA A 53 7.18 12.55 -8.43
C ALA A 53 8.25 12.56 -9.53
N ASP A 54 7.92 12.08 -10.73
CA ASP A 54 8.84 12.11 -11.86
C ASP A 54 9.20 13.54 -12.26
N GLN A 55 8.23 14.46 -12.31
CA GLN A 55 8.47 15.88 -12.62
C GLN A 55 9.37 16.56 -11.57
N ARG A 56 9.16 16.30 -10.26
CA ARG A 56 10.06 16.81 -9.21
C ARG A 56 11.49 16.33 -9.41
N GLY A 57 11.64 15.07 -9.75
CA GLY A 57 12.97 14.46 -9.94
C GLY A 57 13.80 15.02 -11.09
N LEU A 58 13.18 15.65 -12.10
CA LEU A 58 13.89 16.25 -13.24
C LEU A 58 14.64 17.53 -12.86
N GLY A 59 14.20 18.23 -11.81
CA GLY A 59 14.77 19.53 -11.40
C GLY A 59 15.56 19.52 -10.10
N ALA A 60 15.61 18.41 -9.38
CA ALA A 60 16.21 18.35 -8.05
C ALA A 60 17.69 17.91 -8.09
N ALA A 61 18.54 18.61 -7.33
CA ALA A 61 19.95 18.22 -7.14
C ALA A 61 20.10 16.87 -6.42
N SER A 62 19.09 16.46 -5.63
CA SER A 62 18.99 15.14 -5.02
C SER A 62 17.53 14.74 -4.86
N ARG A 63 17.23 13.46 -5.10
CA ARG A 63 15.89 12.90 -4.83
C ARG A 63 15.77 12.52 -3.35
N LEU A 64 14.52 12.55 -2.85
CA LEU A 64 14.19 12.04 -1.52
C LEU A 64 14.38 10.51 -1.48
N PRO A 65 14.64 9.91 -0.31
CA PRO A 65 14.96 8.47 -0.19
C PRO A 65 13.91 7.51 -0.77
N LEU A 66 12.63 7.88 -0.73
CA LEU A 66 11.51 7.10 -1.25
C LEU A 66 10.77 7.82 -2.39
N ASP A 67 11.41 8.82 -3.03
CA ASP A 67 10.74 9.64 -4.03
C ASP A 67 10.20 8.81 -5.18
N GLY A 68 8.87 8.84 -5.34
CA GLY A 68 8.15 8.09 -6.36
C GLY A 68 7.94 6.60 -6.08
N VAL A 69 8.31 6.10 -4.89
CA VAL A 69 8.10 4.69 -4.50
C VAL A 69 6.68 4.49 -3.99
N PRO A 70 5.88 3.59 -4.61
CA PRO A 70 4.52 3.32 -4.15
C PRO A 70 4.51 2.42 -2.91
N ILE A 71 3.75 2.83 -1.90
CA ILE A 71 3.57 2.10 -0.63
C ILE A 71 2.09 1.99 -0.31
N ALA A 72 1.64 0.82 0.12
CA ALA A 72 0.29 0.60 0.62
C ALA A 72 0.22 0.79 2.14
N ILE A 73 -0.94 1.20 2.64
CA ILE A 73 -1.15 1.52 4.05
C ILE A 73 -2.29 0.67 4.61
N LYS A 74 -2.04 -0.06 5.68
CA LYS A 74 -3.11 -0.83 6.36
C LYS A 74 -4.26 0.08 6.79
N ASP A 75 -5.49 -0.40 6.61
CA ASP A 75 -6.72 0.37 6.83
C ASP A 75 -7.09 0.57 8.32
N ILE A 76 -6.11 0.68 9.19
CA ILE A 76 -6.21 1.17 10.57
C ILE A 76 -5.33 2.40 10.80
N ILE A 77 -4.52 2.75 9.81
CA ILE A 77 -3.59 3.88 9.87
C ILE A 77 -4.24 5.05 9.16
N ASP A 78 -4.51 6.12 9.88
CA ASP A 78 -5.16 7.30 9.37
C ASP A 78 -4.37 7.93 8.21
N THR A 79 -5.09 8.22 7.13
CA THR A 79 -4.54 8.82 5.92
C THR A 79 -5.49 9.92 5.46
N VAL A 80 -5.05 11.16 5.47
CA VAL A 80 -5.90 12.31 5.14
C VAL A 80 -6.53 12.16 3.76
N GLY A 81 -7.84 12.44 3.69
CA GLY A 81 -8.60 12.43 2.45
C GLY A 81 -8.87 11.04 1.87
N ILE A 82 -8.42 9.97 2.52
CA ILE A 82 -8.63 8.58 2.10
C ILE A 82 -9.44 7.82 3.16
N PRO A 83 -10.49 7.08 2.78
CA PRO A 83 -11.27 6.28 3.73
C PRO A 83 -10.39 5.41 4.61
N THR A 84 -10.64 5.44 5.93
CA THR A 84 -9.98 4.60 6.93
C THR A 84 -11.04 4.03 7.84
N GLU A 85 -11.51 2.82 7.51
CA GLU A 85 -12.72 2.21 8.07
C GLU A 85 -12.42 1.13 9.11
N ILE A 86 -11.15 0.85 9.36
CA ILE A 86 -10.65 -0.07 10.41
C ILE A 86 -11.20 -1.49 10.24
N GLY A 87 -11.59 -1.85 9.00
CA GLY A 87 -12.19 -3.15 8.69
C GLY A 87 -13.59 -3.36 9.29
N SER A 88 -14.28 -2.31 9.76
CA SER A 88 -15.56 -2.40 10.46
C SER A 88 -16.65 -1.56 9.81
N PRO A 89 -17.88 -2.10 9.66
CA PRO A 89 -19.01 -1.32 9.16
C PRO A 89 -19.38 -0.13 10.06
N ILE A 90 -18.97 -0.11 11.33
CA ILE A 90 -19.18 0.99 12.28
C ILE A 90 -18.49 2.27 11.78
N TYR A 91 -17.32 2.12 11.14
CA TYR A 91 -16.54 3.24 10.62
C TYR A 91 -16.70 3.47 9.12
N ARG A 92 -17.73 2.87 8.50
CA ARG A 92 -17.97 3.03 7.06
C ARG A 92 -18.08 4.50 6.67
N GLY A 93 -17.30 4.89 5.66
CA GLY A 93 -17.24 6.27 5.16
C GLY A 93 -16.43 7.23 6.03
N ARG A 94 -15.74 6.76 7.08
CA ARG A 94 -14.86 7.61 7.87
C ARG A 94 -13.64 8.03 7.03
N VAL A 95 -13.46 9.33 6.87
CA VAL A 95 -12.29 9.93 6.23
C VAL A 95 -11.55 10.77 7.26
N PRO A 96 -10.29 10.46 7.58
CA PRO A 96 -9.48 11.26 8.51
C PRO A 96 -9.19 12.66 7.98
N ASP A 97 -9.10 13.63 8.88
CA ASP A 97 -8.74 15.03 8.63
C ASP A 97 -7.22 15.28 8.70
N ARG A 98 -6.45 14.30 9.16
CA ARG A 98 -4.99 14.33 9.26
C ARG A 98 -4.37 12.97 9.05
N ASP A 99 -3.12 12.98 8.59
CA ASP A 99 -2.31 11.76 8.49
C ASP A 99 -1.86 11.28 9.88
N ALA A 100 -1.75 9.96 10.05
CA ALA A 100 -0.93 9.40 11.11
C ALA A 100 0.54 9.80 10.88
N TYR A 101 1.30 9.97 11.96
CA TYR A 101 2.72 10.41 11.88
C TYR A 101 3.56 9.59 10.89
N VAL A 102 3.38 8.28 10.85
CA VAL A 102 4.13 7.42 9.93
C VAL A 102 3.78 7.69 8.46
N VAL A 103 2.53 8.03 8.15
CA VAL A 103 2.09 8.38 6.78
C VAL A 103 2.67 9.73 6.38
N GLU A 104 2.62 10.72 7.28
CA GLU A 104 3.25 12.01 7.08
C GLU A 104 4.76 11.85 6.77
N ARG A 105 5.47 11.03 7.56
CA ARG A 105 6.90 10.74 7.32
C ARG A 105 7.16 10.08 5.99
N LEU A 106 6.34 9.13 5.56
CA LEU A 106 6.47 8.51 4.24
C LEU A 106 6.28 9.54 3.12
N LYS A 107 5.28 10.40 3.22
CA LYS A 107 5.05 11.48 2.24
C LYS A 107 6.22 12.47 2.21
N GLN A 108 6.78 12.83 3.36
CA GLN A 108 7.98 13.70 3.47
C GLN A 108 9.22 13.05 2.83
N LEU A 109 9.33 11.73 2.85
CA LEU A 109 10.38 10.96 2.18
C LEU A 109 10.10 10.76 0.66
N GLY A 110 8.97 11.26 0.16
CA GLY A 110 8.60 11.21 -1.25
C GLY A 110 7.80 9.98 -1.68
N ALA A 111 7.39 9.12 -0.75
CA ALA A 111 6.60 7.94 -1.07
C ALA A 111 5.21 8.29 -1.62
N ILE A 112 4.71 7.47 -2.52
CA ILE A 112 3.35 7.53 -3.05
C ILE A 112 2.47 6.60 -2.23
N ILE A 113 1.37 7.12 -1.70
CA ILE A 113 0.39 6.29 -1.02
C ILE A 113 -0.53 5.67 -2.08
N MET A 114 -0.40 4.37 -2.30
CA MET A 114 -1.18 3.62 -3.30
C MET A 114 -2.64 3.41 -2.91
N GLY A 115 -2.92 3.37 -1.60
CA GLY A 115 -4.25 3.10 -1.09
C GLY A 115 -4.23 2.42 0.28
N LYS A 116 -5.40 1.93 0.68
CA LYS A 116 -5.62 1.26 1.97
C LYS A 116 -5.78 -0.23 1.76
N THR A 117 -5.00 -1.02 2.49
CA THR A 117 -5.08 -2.48 2.45
C THR A 117 -5.96 -3.02 3.57
N VAL A 118 -6.66 -4.11 3.28
CA VAL A 118 -7.59 -4.75 4.22
C VAL A 118 -6.90 -5.10 5.53
N THR A 119 -7.56 -4.77 6.62
CA THR A 119 -7.28 -5.26 7.97
C THR A 119 -8.38 -6.19 8.42
N THR A 120 -8.11 -7.10 9.36
CA THR A 120 -9.17 -7.73 10.13
C THR A 120 -9.89 -6.65 10.94
N GLU A 121 -11.16 -6.87 11.29
CA GLU A 121 -11.95 -5.90 12.04
C GLU A 121 -11.24 -5.47 13.33
N PHE A 122 -11.07 -4.15 13.50
CA PHE A 122 -10.32 -3.52 14.61
C PHE A 122 -8.88 -4.07 14.79
N ALA A 123 -8.28 -4.63 13.75
CA ALA A 123 -7.00 -5.35 13.83
C ALA A 123 -7.03 -6.54 14.83
N TRP A 124 -8.20 -7.10 15.08
CA TRP A 124 -8.42 -8.24 15.96
C TRP A 124 -8.53 -9.56 15.18
N SER A 125 -9.35 -10.52 15.62
CA SER A 125 -9.37 -11.88 15.08
C SER A 125 -10.39 -12.10 13.97
N ASN A 126 -11.41 -11.23 13.82
CA ASN A 126 -12.46 -11.41 12.83
C ASN A 126 -11.90 -11.14 11.40
N PRO A 127 -11.83 -12.16 10.52
CA PRO A 127 -11.15 -12.02 9.22
C PRO A 127 -11.89 -11.04 8.29
N GLY A 128 -11.10 -10.33 7.48
CA GLY A 128 -11.62 -9.54 6.37
C GLY A 128 -11.80 -10.38 5.09
N LYS A 129 -12.05 -9.70 3.99
CA LYS A 129 -12.35 -10.31 2.67
C LYS A 129 -11.14 -10.87 1.92
N THR A 130 -9.91 -10.60 2.38
CA THR A 130 -8.68 -10.95 1.65
C THR A 130 -8.44 -12.45 1.58
N HIS A 131 -8.08 -12.93 0.39
CA HIS A 131 -7.64 -14.29 0.14
C HIS A 131 -6.12 -14.41 0.09
N ASN A 132 -5.60 -15.59 0.37
CA ASN A 132 -4.18 -15.86 0.25
C ASN A 132 -3.78 -15.90 -1.25
N PRO A 133 -2.81 -15.08 -1.70
CA PRO A 133 -2.40 -15.05 -3.11
C PRO A 133 -1.83 -16.37 -3.64
N TRP A 134 -1.28 -17.23 -2.76
CA TRP A 134 -0.72 -18.52 -3.14
C TRP A 134 -1.78 -19.61 -3.27
N ASN A 135 -2.85 -19.52 -2.47
CA ASN A 135 -3.96 -20.45 -2.51
C ASN A 135 -5.22 -19.80 -1.92
N ALA A 136 -6.19 -19.46 -2.76
CA ALA A 136 -7.42 -18.78 -2.37
C ALA A 136 -8.29 -19.55 -1.35
N ASN A 137 -8.05 -20.85 -1.16
CA ASN A 137 -8.75 -21.66 -0.16
C ASN A 137 -8.15 -21.54 1.24
N HIS A 138 -7.04 -20.84 1.37
CA HIS A 138 -6.35 -20.61 2.64
C HIS A 138 -6.48 -19.15 3.09
N THR A 139 -6.43 -18.95 4.42
CA THR A 139 -6.34 -17.62 4.99
C THR A 139 -5.02 -16.95 4.62
N PRO A 140 -5.00 -15.64 4.36
CA PRO A 140 -3.74 -14.89 4.24
C PRO A 140 -3.12 -14.57 5.61
N GLY A 141 -3.69 -15.06 6.71
CA GLY A 141 -3.35 -14.61 8.05
C GLY A 141 -3.89 -13.20 8.35
N GLY A 142 -3.44 -12.60 9.43
CA GLY A 142 -3.85 -11.26 9.85
C GLY A 142 -3.16 -10.82 11.16
N SER A 143 -3.44 -9.59 11.58
CA SER A 143 -4.50 -8.69 11.12
C SER A 143 -4.15 -7.84 9.89
N SER A 144 -2.87 -7.72 9.46
CA SER A 144 -2.45 -7.00 8.26
C SER A 144 -2.59 -7.87 7.00
N SER A 145 -3.74 -8.52 6.83
CA SER A 145 -4.03 -9.48 5.75
C SER A 145 -3.80 -8.90 4.36
N GLY A 146 -4.43 -7.76 4.06
CA GLY A 146 -4.29 -7.10 2.77
C GLY A 146 -2.90 -6.55 2.51
N SER A 147 -2.17 -6.10 3.56
CA SER A 147 -0.80 -5.61 3.40
C SER A 147 0.15 -6.71 2.95
N ALA A 148 0.09 -7.88 3.59
CA ALA A 148 0.90 -9.03 3.19
C ALA A 148 0.50 -9.56 1.81
N ALA A 149 -0.80 -9.70 1.55
CA ALA A 149 -1.31 -10.17 0.27
C ALA A 149 -0.94 -9.23 -0.89
N ALA A 150 -1.01 -7.90 -0.69
CA ALA A 150 -0.62 -6.92 -1.71
C ALA A 150 0.86 -7.01 -2.09
N VAL A 151 1.74 -7.25 -1.12
CA VAL A 151 3.18 -7.44 -1.37
C VAL A 151 3.43 -8.79 -2.04
N ALA A 152 2.82 -9.87 -1.55
CA ALA A 152 2.98 -11.22 -2.12
C ALA A 152 2.49 -11.29 -3.58
N ALA A 153 1.37 -10.61 -3.90
CA ALA A 153 0.85 -10.51 -5.26
C ALA A 153 1.63 -9.54 -6.17
N GLY A 154 2.63 -8.85 -5.64
CA GLY A 154 3.42 -7.86 -6.39
C GLY A 154 2.64 -6.61 -6.77
N PHE A 155 1.58 -6.27 -6.05
CA PHE A 155 0.80 -5.04 -6.26
C PHE A 155 1.59 -3.80 -5.84
N VAL A 156 2.42 -3.93 -4.82
CA VAL A 156 3.33 -2.91 -4.31
C VAL A 156 4.63 -3.54 -3.83
N PRO A 157 5.74 -2.79 -3.81
CA PRO A 157 7.02 -3.30 -3.31
C PRO A 157 7.07 -3.39 -1.79
N ALA A 158 6.21 -2.63 -1.10
CA ALA A 158 6.10 -2.62 0.35
C ALA A 158 4.72 -2.14 0.81
N ALA A 159 4.33 -2.55 2.01
CA ALA A 159 3.11 -2.11 2.66
C ALA A 159 3.33 -1.92 4.17
N LEU A 160 2.69 -0.90 4.75
CA LEU A 160 2.62 -0.77 6.19
C LEU A 160 1.56 -1.69 6.78
N GLY A 161 1.95 -2.39 7.84
CA GLY A 161 1.06 -3.12 8.73
C GLY A 161 1.20 -2.62 10.15
N THR A 162 0.41 -3.19 11.07
CA THR A 162 0.53 -2.97 12.52
C THR A 162 0.59 -4.30 13.23
N GLN A 163 1.34 -4.39 14.33
CA GLN A 163 1.47 -5.63 15.08
C GLN A 163 1.49 -5.39 16.58
N THR A 164 0.69 -6.18 17.28
CA THR A 164 0.78 -6.37 18.73
C THR A 164 1.36 -7.75 19.01
N MET A 165 0.68 -8.84 18.64
CA MET A 165 1.12 -10.21 18.90
C MET A 165 1.72 -10.96 17.70
N GLY A 166 1.42 -10.57 16.47
CA GLY A 166 1.85 -11.29 15.27
C GLY A 166 1.23 -10.76 13.98
N SER A 167 0.56 -9.62 14.06
CA SER A 167 -0.29 -9.10 12.98
C SER A 167 0.45 -8.62 11.73
N ILE A 168 1.78 -8.64 11.71
CA ILE A 168 2.63 -8.45 10.52
C ILE A 168 3.29 -9.77 10.15
N ILE A 169 4.06 -10.36 11.09
CA ILE A 169 4.88 -11.52 10.78
C ILE A 169 4.04 -12.76 10.46
N ARG A 170 2.87 -12.92 11.08
CA ARG A 170 1.97 -14.03 10.77
C ARG A 170 1.47 -14.01 9.33
N PRO A 171 0.81 -12.94 8.83
CA PRO A 171 0.36 -12.92 7.44
C PRO A 171 1.54 -12.86 6.45
N ALA A 172 2.71 -12.36 6.84
CA ALA A 172 3.90 -12.39 5.99
C ALA A 172 4.51 -13.79 5.86
N ALA A 173 4.20 -14.72 6.77
CA ALA A 173 4.68 -16.10 6.75
C ALA A 173 3.70 -17.07 6.06
N PHE A 174 2.49 -16.68 5.77
CA PHE A 174 1.44 -17.49 5.13
C PHE A 174 1.48 -17.33 3.63
#